data_71f6109503af0e5f502e92f496d2233a
#
_entry.id   71f6109503af0e5f502e92f496d2233a
#
_cell.length_a   1.000
_cell.length_b   1.000
_cell.length_c   1.000
_cell.angle_alpha   90.00
_cell.angle_beta   90.00
_cell.angle_gamma   90.00
#
_symmetry.space_group_name_H-M   'P 1'
#
loop_
_entity.id
_entity.type
_entity.pdbx_description
1 polymer ?
#
loop_
_entity_poly.entity_id
_entity_poly.type
_entity_poly.pdbx_seq_one_letter_code
_entity_poly.pdbx_strand_id
1 'polypeptide(L)'
;MDEATQITRSELTSTHVTHRRSAYVIALCCVAAIGGFLFGFDSGVINGTVDALAKAFRTDAAGTGFAVASVLLGCAVGAFGAGRMADAFGRRPTMLVNAVLFLVTAVATGAAHSAGFFVAARITAGVAIGGASVLAPMYIAEVAPAHMRGRLASLQQMAIVVGLFSAFLSNAILARVAGGAGAIFWFGVPTWRWMFWMEAGPAAAFLLGSITIPESPRYLVFVGKHERARKVFARIGDDADRLVRQVEHSLEAERRPRLSDLIMPGTNRIAPVLWVGMGLAAFQQFVGINIIFYFGEILWKAVGATEQWALRINVLTGLVNILATIPALMLVDRIGRKPLLLLGSIGMTVTLTAMAVVFATAGAGPDGKPVLTHMAAVAGLTAADLYIVAFAVSWGPVMWVLLGEMFPNEIRGAALAISGGTNWVANFTVTVSFLPLLKSFGLTGAYALYAIAAAISLPFVWLAVRETKGKTLEQMTDIPIRDSG
;
A
#
# COMPACT_ATOMS: atom_id res chain seq x y z
N MET A 1 42.30 2.52 -41.38
CA MET A 1 41.29 1.81 -40.49
C MET A 1 40.38 2.87 -39.95
N ASP A 2 39.19 2.89 -40.52
CA ASP A 2 38.33 4.05 -40.76
C ASP A 2 37.73 4.72 -39.53
N GLU A 3 37.60 6.06 -39.63
CA GLU A 3 36.83 6.93 -38.70
C GLU A 3 35.43 6.36 -38.43
N ALA A 4 34.79 5.77 -39.45
CA ALA A 4 33.51 5.07 -39.33
C ALA A 4 33.56 3.89 -38.36
N THR A 5 34.63 3.13 -38.27
CA THR A 5 34.80 2.00 -37.34
C THR A 5 35.03 2.48 -35.89
N GLN A 6 35.66 3.63 -35.70
CA GLN A 6 35.83 4.24 -34.38
C GLN A 6 34.52 4.84 -33.86
N ILE A 7 33.73 5.49 -34.72
CA ILE A 7 32.41 6.05 -34.35
C ILE A 7 31.45 4.91 -33.94
N THR A 8 31.39 3.83 -34.74
CA THR A 8 30.52 2.68 -34.42
C THR A 8 30.94 1.98 -33.12
N ARG A 9 32.23 1.91 -32.83
CA ARG A 9 32.74 1.31 -31.58
C ARG A 9 32.50 2.18 -30.36
N SER A 10 32.57 3.51 -30.51
CA SER A 10 32.22 4.45 -29.44
C SER A 10 30.71 4.46 -29.13
N GLU A 11 29.87 4.40 -30.14
CA GLU A 11 28.42 4.30 -30.00
C GLU A 11 27.98 2.96 -29.36
N LEU A 12 28.57 1.84 -29.76
CA LEU A 12 28.32 0.54 -29.15
C LEU A 12 28.78 0.50 -27.69
N THR A 13 29.93 1.10 -27.34
CA THR A 13 30.40 1.18 -25.96
C THR A 13 29.54 2.09 -25.12
N SER A 14 29.08 3.22 -25.65
CA SER A 14 28.18 4.15 -24.92
C SER A 14 26.80 3.51 -24.65
N THR A 15 26.26 2.79 -25.64
CA THR A 15 24.97 2.08 -25.48
C THR A 15 25.06 0.95 -24.44
N HIS A 16 26.15 0.18 -24.46
CA HIS A 16 26.37 -0.87 -23.45
C HIS A 16 26.56 -0.31 -22.01
N VAL A 17 27.23 0.82 -21.86
CA VAL A 17 27.40 1.47 -20.57
C VAL A 17 26.05 2.00 -20.03
N THR A 18 25.25 2.61 -20.89
CA THR A 18 23.91 3.12 -20.54
C THR A 18 22.96 1.97 -20.13
N HIS A 19 22.97 0.86 -20.86
CA HIS A 19 22.18 -0.32 -20.51
C HIS A 19 22.59 -0.94 -19.16
N ARG A 20 23.88 -1.06 -18.90
CA ARG A 20 24.37 -1.59 -17.60
C ARG A 20 23.98 -0.71 -16.42
N ARG A 21 24.02 0.62 -16.57
CA ARG A 21 23.61 1.58 -15.53
C ARG A 21 22.11 1.49 -15.27
N SER A 22 21.29 1.45 -16.32
CA SER A 22 19.84 1.30 -16.18
C SER A 22 19.47 -0.01 -15.47
N ALA A 23 20.10 -1.13 -15.81
CA ALA A 23 19.87 -2.41 -15.15
C ALA A 23 20.24 -2.38 -13.66
N TYR A 24 21.34 -1.72 -13.30
CA TYR A 24 21.76 -1.55 -11.92
C TYR A 24 20.76 -0.74 -11.10
N VAL A 25 20.29 0.40 -11.63
CA VAL A 25 19.27 1.23 -10.98
C VAL A 25 17.96 0.45 -10.80
N ILE A 26 17.52 -0.29 -11.82
CA ILE A 26 16.32 -1.13 -11.72
C ILE A 26 16.50 -2.16 -10.61
N ALA A 27 17.66 -2.82 -10.52
CA ALA A 27 17.95 -3.80 -9.48
C ALA A 27 17.88 -3.17 -8.07
N LEU A 28 18.43 -1.97 -7.87
CA LEU A 28 18.34 -1.23 -6.59
C LEU A 28 16.88 -0.93 -6.23
N CYS A 29 16.09 -0.47 -7.21
CA CYS A 29 14.67 -0.16 -7.01
C CYS A 29 13.84 -1.43 -6.75
N CYS A 30 14.17 -2.55 -7.40
CA CYS A 30 13.53 -3.84 -7.13
C CYS A 30 13.78 -4.31 -5.70
N VAL A 31 15.02 -4.19 -5.19
CA VAL A 31 15.31 -4.52 -3.79
C VAL A 31 14.48 -3.66 -2.84
N ALA A 32 14.41 -2.35 -3.06
CA ALA A 32 13.57 -1.46 -2.24
C ALA A 32 12.08 -1.85 -2.32
N ALA A 33 11.60 -2.21 -3.52
CA ALA A 33 10.21 -2.60 -3.75
C ALA A 33 9.81 -3.92 -3.08
N ILE A 34 10.78 -4.80 -2.67
CA ILE A 34 10.47 -6.01 -1.88
C ILE A 34 9.78 -5.61 -0.56
N GLY A 35 10.11 -4.46 0.03
CA GLY A 35 9.39 -3.94 1.19
C GLY A 35 7.89 -3.71 0.90
N GLY A 36 7.56 -3.24 -0.30
CA GLY A 36 6.18 -3.14 -0.77
C GLY A 36 5.53 -4.51 -0.99
N PHE A 37 6.26 -5.45 -1.58
CA PHE A 37 5.80 -6.83 -1.73
C PHE A 37 5.44 -7.45 -0.37
N LEU A 38 6.27 -7.29 0.65
CA LEU A 38 6.03 -7.78 2.01
C LEU A 38 4.80 -7.13 2.63
N PHE A 39 4.60 -5.82 2.43
CA PHE A 39 3.35 -5.15 2.84
C PHE A 39 2.12 -5.82 2.20
N GLY A 40 2.15 -6.05 0.89
CA GLY A 40 1.06 -6.72 0.20
C GLY A 40 0.86 -8.16 0.67
N PHE A 41 1.95 -8.91 0.86
CA PHE A 41 1.91 -10.30 1.30
C PHE A 41 1.30 -10.42 2.71
N ASP A 42 1.76 -9.62 3.66
CA ASP A 42 1.23 -9.61 5.03
C ASP A 42 -0.26 -9.23 5.06
N SER A 43 -0.67 -8.28 4.22
CA SER A 43 -2.07 -7.90 4.06
C SER A 43 -2.93 -9.01 3.48
N GLY A 44 -2.38 -9.84 2.61
CA GLY A 44 -3.09 -10.95 1.98
C GLY A 44 -3.11 -12.22 2.81
N VAL A 45 -2.05 -12.51 3.55
CA VAL A 45 -1.96 -13.77 4.31
C VAL A 45 -3.02 -13.88 5.38
N ILE A 46 -3.39 -12.77 6.02
CA ILE A 46 -4.40 -12.73 7.06
C ILE A 46 -5.77 -13.22 6.56
N ASN A 47 -6.12 -12.96 5.30
CA ASN A 47 -7.40 -13.32 4.70
C ASN A 47 -7.73 -14.82 4.86
N GLY A 48 -6.80 -15.69 4.51
CA GLY A 48 -7.01 -17.16 4.61
C GLY A 48 -6.82 -17.75 6.01
N THR A 49 -6.61 -16.93 7.03
CA THR A 49 -6.28 -17.40 8.38
C THR A 49 -7.28 -16.98 9.45
N VAL A 50 -8.16 -15.99 9.17
CA VAL A 50 -9.03 -15.37 10.19
C VAL A 50 -9.90 -16.38 10.91
N ASP A 51 -10.54 -17.29 10.21
CA ASP A 51 -11.42 -18.32 10.77
C ASP A 51 -10.64 -19.31 11.65
N ALA A 52 -9.45 -19.73 11.19
CA ALA A 52 -8.57 -20.62 11.93
C ALA A 52 -8.02 -19.94 13.20
N LEU A 53 -7.69 -18.64 13.13
CA LEU A 53 -7.24 -17.85 14.27
C LEU A 53 -8.34 -17.68 15.32
N ALA A 54 -9.58 -17.36 14.89
CA ALA A 54 -10.73 -17.22 15.79
C ALA A 54 -10.96 -18.51 16.59
N LYS A 55 -10.85 -19.66 15.92
CA LYS A 55 -10.98 -20.99 16.56
C LYS A 55 -9.78 -21.32 17.46
N ALA A 56 -8.55 -21.07 16.99
CA ALA A 56 -7.33 -21.39 17.73
C ALA A 56 -7.21 -20.60 19.04
N PHE A 57 -7.57 -19.32 18.99
CA PHE A 57 -7.48 -18.42 20.16
C PHE A 57 -8.80 -18.24 20.90
N ARG A 58 -9.90 -18.85 20.44
CA ARG A 58 -11.24 -18.77 21.02
C ARG A 58 -11.71 -17.32 21.22
N THR A 59 -11.46 -16.49 20.20
CA THR A 59 -11.85 -15.07 20.22
C THR A 59 -13.24 -14.89 19.63
N ASP A 60 -13.96 -13.88 20.14
CA ASP A 60 -15.21 -13.41 19.55
C ASP A 60 -14.98 -12.52 18.32
N ALA A 61 -16.04 -12.01 17.71
CA ALA A 61 -15.96 -11.16 16.54
C ALA A 61 -15.13 -9.89 16.78
N ALA A 62 -15.28 -9.25 17.94
CA ALA A 62 -14.54 -8.04 18.30
C ALA A 62 -13.04 -8.34 18.51
N GLY A 63 -12.71 -9.40 19.27
CA GLY A 63 -11.34 -9.82 19.52
C GLY A 63 -10.63 -10.27 18.23
N THR A 64 -11.31 -11.00 17.33
CA THR A 64 -10.77 -11.38 16.03
C THR A 64 -10.56 -10.16 15.14
N GLY A 65 -11.53 -9.25 15.07
CA GLY A 65 -11.40 -7.98 14.33
C GLY A 65 -10.22 -7.14 14.83
N PHE A 66 -10.04 -7.06 16.15
CA PHE A 66 -8.89 -6.37 16.73
C PHE A 66 -7.57 -7.06 16.39
N ALA A 67 -7.50 -8.40 16.46
CA ALA A 67 -6.29 -9.15 16.11
C ALA A 67 -5.88 -8.91 14.65
N VAL A 68 -6.85 -8.88 13.71
CA VAL A 68 -6.60 -8.54 12.31
C VAL A 68 -6.15 -7.08 12.15
N ALA A 69 -6.85 -6.15 12.79
CA ALA A 69 -6.58 -4.70 12.67
C ALA A 69 -5.30 -4.26 13.40
N SER A 70 -4.80 -5.02 14.37
CA SER A 70 -3.70 -4.62 15.26
C SER A 70 -2.41 -4.25 14.52
N VAL A 71 -2.14 -4.86 13.37
CA VAL A 71 -1.01 -4.53 12.49
C VAL A 71 -1.03 -3.05 12.07
N LEU A 72 -2.21 -2.46 11.88
CA LEU A 72 -2.37 -1.09 11.40
C LEU A 72 -1.94 -0.05 12.44
N LEU A 73 -2.05 -0.38 13.74
CA LEU A 73 -1.49 0.44 14.81
C LEU A 73 0.04 0.52 14.70
N GLY A 74 0.67 -0.62 14.44
CA GLY A 74 2.10 -0.68 14.17
C GLY A 74 2.49 0.09 12.91
N CYS A 75 1.68 0.02 11.84
CA CYS A 75 1.94 0.74 10.60
C CYS A 75 2.00 2.26 10.81
N ALA A 76 1.09 2.82 11.61
CA ALA A 76 1.12 4.24 11.94
C ALA A 76 2.43 4.63 12.65
N VAL A 77 2.85 3.84 13.65
CA VAL A 77 4.10 4.06 14.40
C VAL A 77 5.31 3.91 13.47
N GLY A 78 5.34 2.85 12.66
CA GLY A 78 6.43 2.53 11.75
C GLY A 78 6.62 3.59 10.66
N ALA A 79 5.55 4.03 10.03
CA ALA A 79 5.59 5.07 9.01
C ALA A 79 6.16 6.39 9.57
N PHE A 80 5.76 6.78 10.78
CA PHE A 80 6.24 7.99 11.44
C PHE A 80 7.69 7.87 11.93
N GLY A 81 8.07 6.69 12.44
CA GLY A 81 9.41 6.43 12.97
C GLY A 81 10.47 6.26 11.89
N ALA A 82 10.13 5.56 10.80
CA ALA A 82 11.09 5.21 9.76
C ALA A 82 11.69 6.43 9.04
N GLY A 83 10.90 7.48 8.80
CA GLY A 83 11.41 8.72 8.22
C GLY A 83 12.51 9.34 9.08
N ARG A 84 12.27 9.46 10.40
CA ARG A 84 13.26 9.99 11.36
C ARG A 84 14.50 9.11 11.45
N MET A 85 14.33 7.79 11.49
CA MET A 85 15.46 6.85 11.50
C MET A 85 16.27 6.95 10.21
N ALA A 86 15.61 7.08 9.06
CA ALA A 86 16.27 7.23 7.77
C ALA A 86 17.07 8.54 7.68
N ASP A 87 16.60 9.62 8.30
CA ASP A 87 17.31 10.89 8.35
C ASP A 87 18.49 10.87 9.34
N ALA A 88 18.36 10.12 10.43
CA ALA A 88 19.42 10.01 11.45
C ALA A 88 20.53 9.02 11.05
N PHE A 89 20.16 7.83 10.57
CA PHE A 89 21.08 6.72 10.36
C PHE A 89 21.34 6.39 8.89
N GLY A 90 20.53 6.89 7.99
CA GLY A 90 20.57 6.58 6.56
C GLY A 90 19.47 5.60 6.14
N ARG A 91 19.29 5.52 4.81
CA ARG A 91 18.21 4.70 4.23
C ARG A 91 18.51 3.22 4.33
N ARG A 92 19.74 2.82 4.00
CA ARG A 92 20.17 1.42 4.01
C ARG A 92 20.12 0.78 5.41
N PRO A 93 20.68 1.35 6.49
CA PRO A 93 20.57 0.77 7.83
C PRO A 93 19.12 0.65 8.30
N THR A 94 18.29 1.66 8.00
CA THR A 94 16.86 1.62 8.36
C THR A 94 16.12 0.52 7.60
N MET A 95 16.43 0.29 6.33
CA MET A 95 15.89 -0.84 5.56
C MET A 95 16.36 -2.19 6.09
N LEU A 96 17.60 -2.30 6.56
CA LEU A 96 18.11 -3.52 7.21
C LEU A 96 17.35 -3.83 8.50
N VAL A 97 17.14 -2.83 9.36
CA VAL A 97 16.32 -2.99 10.58
C VAL A 97 14.91 -3.44 10.22
N ASN A 98 14.30 -2.82 9.21
CA ASN A 98 12.99 -3.19 8.72
C ASN A 98 12.94 -4.64 8.21
N ALA A 99 13.94 -5.07 7.44
CA ALA A 99 14.01 -6.42 6.91
C ALA A 99 14.16 -7.48 8.01
N VAL A 100 14.95 -7.19 9.04
CA VAL A 100 15.05 -8.03 10.24
C VAL A 100 13.70 -8.10 10.97
N LEU A 101 13.02 -6.96 11.14
CA LEU A 101 11.69 -6.95 11.77
C LEU A 101 10.69 -7.81 10.98
N PHE A 102 10.63 -7.69 9.66
CA PHE A 102 9.77 -8.56 8.83
C PHE A 102 10.07 -10.05 9.05
N LEU A 103 11.34 -10.43 9.00
CA LEU A 103 11.74 -11.83 9.17
C LEU A 103 11.37 -12.37 10.56
N VAL A 104 11.68 -11.61 11.60
CA VAL A 104 11.39 -11.99 13.00
C VAL A 104 9.88 -12.08 13.22
N THR A 105 9.12 -11.11 12.71
CA THR A 105 7.67 -11.07 12.92
C THR A 105 6.91 -12.10 12.09
N ALA A 106 7.36 -12.44 10.89
CA ALA A 106 6.81 -13.56 10.12
C ALA A 106 6.91 -14.88 10.90
N VAL A 107 8.10 -15.14 11.48
CA VAL A 107 8.30 -16.33 12.32
C VAL A 107 7.46 -16.25 13.60
N ALA A 108 7.48 -15.12 14.30
CA ALA A 108 6.77 -14.93 15.57
C ALA A 108 5.25 -15.05 15.41
N THR A 109 4.67 -14.45 14.35
CA THR A 109 3.23 -14.50 14.08
C THR A 109 2.76 -15.94 13.85
N GLY A 110 3.46 -16.71 13.03
CA GLY A 110 3.16 -18.12 12.81
C GLY A 110 3.42 -19.02 14.05
N ALA A 111 4.36 -18.64 14.93
CA ALA A 111 4.66 -19.36 16.16
C ALA A 111 3.75 -18.96 17.34
N ALA A 112 2.82 -18.04 17.18
CA ALA A 112 1.99 -17.54 18.26
C ALA A 112 1.14 -18.62 18.94
N HIS A 113 1.24 -18.71 20.27
CA HIS A 113 0.47 -19.68 21.07
C HIS A 113 -0.70 -19.02 21.84
N SER A 114 -0.78 -17.71 21.84
CA SER A 114 -1.87 -16.95 22.47
C SER A 114 -2.27 -15.75 21.63
N ALA A 115 -3.53 -15.30 21.78
CA ALA A 115 -4.04 -14.10 21.11
C ALA A 115 -3.19 -12.86 21.44
N GLY A 116 -2.78 -12.68 22.70
CA GLY A 116 -1.95 -11.55 23.11
C GLY A 116 -0.57 -11.54 22.43
N PHE A 117 0.10 -12.70 22.36
CA PHE A 117 1.37 -12.80 21.64
C PHE A 117 1.21 -12.57 20.13
N PHE A 118 0.12 -13.11 19.53
CA PHE A 118 -0.22 -12.86 18.13
C PHE A 118 -0.38 -11.36 17.87
N VAL A 119 -1.20 -10.67 18.68
CA VAL A 119 -1.41 -9.21 18.56
C VAL A 119 -0.10 -8.44 18.70
N ALA A 120 0.75 -8.78 19.66
CA ALA A 120 2.06 -8.12 19.84
C ALA A 120 2.96 -8.33 18.61
N ALA A 121 3.01 -9.55 18.06
CA ALA A 121 3.75 -9.84 16.83
C ALA A 121 3.18 -9.08 15.63
N ARG A 122 1.85 -8.98 15.50
CA ARG A 122 1.17 -8.20 14.44
C ARG A 122 1.45 -6.70 14.54
N ILE A 123 1.41 -6.12 15.75
CA ILE A 123 1.78 -4.70 15.93
C ILE A 123 3.25 -4.48 15.51
N THR A 124 4.15 -5.37 15.91
CA THR A 124 5.56 -5.29 15.53
C THR A 124 5.76 -5.47 14.02
N ALA A 125 5.04 -6.39 13.37
CA ALA A 125 5.01 -6.52 11.90
C ALA A 125 4.51 -5.23 11.23
N GLY A 126 3.49 -4.60 11.83
CA GLY A 126 2.99 -3.31 11.38
C GLY A 126 4.08 -2.23 11.38
N VAL A 127 4.95 -2.19 12.40
CA VAL A 127 6.08 -1.24 12.41
C VAL A 127 6.99 -1.45 11.18
N ALA A 128 7.26 -2.70 10.81
CA ALA A 128 8.03 -3.00 9.61
C ALA A 128 7.30 -2.58 8.32
N ILE A 129 5.98 -2.86 8.23
CA ILE A 129 5.14 -2.49 7.08
C ILE A 129 5.09 -0.97 6.91
N GLY A 130 4.77 -0.25 8.00
CA GLY A 130 4.74 1.21 7.99
C GLY A 130 6.09 1.81 7.62
N GLY A 131 7.18 1.23 8.14
CA GLY A 131 8.54 1.61 7.76
C GLY A 131 8.81 1.43 6.27
N ALA A 132 8.49 0.26 5.72
CA ALA A 132 8.69 -0.03 4.30
C ALA A 132 7.86 0.88 3.38
N SER A 133 6.65 1.26 3.80
CA SER A 133 5.76 2.14 3.03
C SER A 133 6.36 3.54 2.79
N VAL A 134 7.27 3.99 3.67
CA VAL A 134 7.97 5.27 3.57
C VAL A 134 9.36 5.10 2.95
N LEU A 135 10.11 4.08 3.40
CA LEU A 135 11.52 3.91 3.01
C LEU A 135 11.68 3.52 1.55
N ALA A 136 10.82 2.65 1.02
CA ALA A 136 10.96 2.16 -0.34
C ALA A 136 10.75 3.27 -1.38
N PRO A 137 9.65 4.05 -1.38
CA PRO A 137 9.50 5.17 -2.31
C PRO A 137 10.56 6.26 -2.10
N MET A 138 10.99 6.52 -0.86
CA MET A 138 12.06 7.47 -0.56
C MET A 138 13.38 7.04 -1.21
N TYR A 139 13.83 5.79 -1.00
CA TYR A 139 15.05 5.27 -1.59
C TYR A 139 14.99 5.25 -3.12
N ILE A 140 13.87 4.81 -3.70
CA ILE A 140 13.63 4.82 -5.15
C ILE A 140 13.76 6.23 -5.71
N ALA A 141 13.13 7.23 -5.09
CA ALA A 141 13.20 8.62 -5.53
C ALA A 141 14.62 9.21 -5.51
N GLU A 142 15.46 8.76 -4.56
CA GLU A 142 16.83 9.24 -4.37
C GLU A 142 17.86 8.57 -5.30
N VAL A 143 17.60 7.33 -5.76
CA VAL A 143 18.51 6.60 -6.66
C VAL A 143 18.08 6.62 -8.13
N ALA A 144 16.80 6.88 -8.40
CA ALA A 144 16.26 6.86 -9.75
C ALA A 144 16.62 8.13 -10.54
N PRO A 145 17.18 8.00 -11.76
CA PRO A 145 17.37 9.12 -12.67
C PRO A 145 16.03 9.81 -12.99
N ALA A 146 16.06 11.12 -13.23
CA ALA A 146 14.86 11.94 -13.44
C ALA A 146 13.91 11.38 -14.51
N HIS A 147 14.49 10.91 -15.65
CA HIS A 147 13.71 10.38 -16.79
C HIS A 147 13.02 9.01 -16.51
N MET A 148 13.43 8.27 -15.46
CA MET A 148 12.85 6.98 -15.08
C MET A 148 12.11 7.02 -13.75
N ARG A 149 12.21 8.11 -12.98
CA ARG A 149 11.74 8.20 -11.60
C ARG A 149 10.26 7.85 -11.45
N GLY A 150 9.39 8.38 -12.31
CA GLY A 150 7.95 8.07 -12.27
C GLY A 150 7.65 6.59 -12.50
N ARG A 151 8.33 5.99 -13.48
CA ARG A 151 8.19 4.55 -13.80
C ARG A 151 8.72 3.65 -12.68
N LEU A 152 9.83 4.04 -12.04
CA LEU A 152 10.41 3.27 -10.94
C LEU A 152 9.63 3.45 -9.63
N ALA A 153 9.04 4.63 -9.40
CA ALA A 153 8.15 4.85 -8.27
C ALA A 153 6.90 3.93 -8.33
N SER A 154 6.39 3.64 -9.53
CA SER A 154 5.25 2.74 -9.69
C SER A 154 5.57 1.26 -9.36
N LEU A 155 6.86 0.88 -9.32
CA LEU A 155 7.28 -0.47 -8.89
C LEU A 155 6.82 -0.77 -7.45
N GLN A 156 6.81 0.22 -6.57
CA GLN A 156 6.35 0.07 -5.19
C GLN A 156 4.88 -0.38 -5.15
N GLN A 157 4.01 0.32 -5.88
CA GLN A 157 2.59 -0.02 -5.93
C GLN A 157 2.37 -1.40 -6.58
N MET A 158 3.08 -1.69 -7.67
CA MET A 158 3.00 -2.99 -8.33
C MET A 158 3.48 -4.12 -7.40
N ALA A 159 4.56 -3.89 -6.64
CA ALA A 159 5.07 -4.86 -5.68
C ALA A 159 4.05 -5.17 -4.57
N ILE A 160 3.33 -4.16 -4.05
CA ILE A 160 2.25 -4.35 -3.08
C ILE A 160 1.15 -5.27 -3.64
N VAL A 161 0.68 -4.98 -4.85
CA VAL A 161 -0.41 -5.75 -5.47
C VAL A 161 0.01 -7.18 -5.81
N VAL A 162 1.24 -7.36 -6.30
CA VAL A 162 1.81 -8.70 -6.56
C VAL A 162 2.03 -9.47 -5.25
N GLY A 163 2.46 -8.81 -4.19
CA GLY A 163 2.60 -9.40 -2.85
C GLY A 163 1.26 -9.92 -2.32
N LEU A 164 0.21 -9.10 -2.42
CA LEU A 164 -1.16 -9.47 -2.03
C LEU A 164 -1.65 -10.71 -2.81
N PHE A 165 -1.50 -10.71 -4.12
CA PHE A 165 -1.84 -11.86 -4.96
C PHE A 165 -1.04 -13.10 -4.58
N SER A 166 0.26 -12.96 -4.33
CA SER A 166 1.14 -14.07 -3.94
C SER A 166 0.72 -14.69 -2.61
N ALA A 167 0.26 -13.87 -1.64
CA ALA A 167 -0.29 -14.35 -0.38
C ALA A 167 -1.60 -15.13 -0.58
N PHE A 168 -2.52 -14.61 -1.40
CA PHE A 168 -3.76 -15.32 -1.71
C PHE A 168 -3.49 -16.65 -2.39
N LEU A 169 -2.56 -16.69 -3.34
CA LEU A 169 -2.15 -17.91 -4.03
C LEU A 169 -1.50 -18.90 -3.05
N SER A 170 -0.60 -18.45 -2.19
CA SER A 170 0.05 -19.26 -1.16
C SER A 170 -0.99 -19.86 -0.20
N ASN A 171 -1.94 -19.04 0.30
CA ASN A 171 -3.01 -19.51 1.17
C ASN A 171 -3.86 -20.59 0.50
N ALA A 172 -4.27 -20.36 -0.75
CA ALA A 172 -5.09 -21.32 -1.50
C ALA A 172 -4.37 -22.64 -1.75
N ILE A 173 -3.07 -22.60 -2.08
CA ILE A 173 -2.24 -23.80 -2.28
C ILE A 173 -2.09 -24.56 -0.96
N LEU A 174 -1.70 -23.91 0.12
CA LEU A 174 -1.49 -24.54 1.43
C LEU A 174 -2.78 -25.16 1.97
N ALA A 175 -3.90 -24.40 1.94
CA ALA A 175 -5.20 -24.90 2.37
C ALA A 175 -5.67 -26.10 1.52
N ARG A 176 -5.42 -26.08 0.20
CA ARG A 176 -5.77 -27.20 -0.68
C ARG A 176 -4.98 -28.47 -0.35
N VAL A 177 -3.66 -28.34 -0.15
CA VAL A 177 -2.77 -29.48 0.12
C VAL A 177 -3.02 -30.06 1.51
N ALA A 178 -3.26 -29.22 2.50
CA ALA A 178 -3.46 -29.62 3.89
C ALA A 178 -4.92 -30.04 4.22
N GLY A 179 -5.90 -29.64 3.38
CA GLY A 179 -7.33 -29.88 3.64
C GLY A 179 -8.04 -28.74 4.36
N GLY A 180 -7.41 -27.57 4.52
CA GLY A 180 -7.97 -26.37 5.13
C GLY A 180 -6.97 -25.59 5.96
N ALA A 181 -7.27 -24.33 6.29
CA ALA A 181 -6.38 -23.47 7.07
C ALA A 181 -6.21 -23.96 8.53
N GLY A 182 -7.24 -24.57 9.09
CA GLY A 182 -7.21 -25.17 10.43
C GLY A 182 -6.67 -26.59 10.48
N ALA A 183 -6.46 -27.26 9.33
CA ALA A 183 -5.98 -28.63 9.26
C ALA A 183 -4.53 -28.74 9.74
N ILE A 184 -4.20 -29.90 10.35
CA ILE A 184 -2.82 -30.19 10.74
C ILE A 184 -2.02 -30.53 9.48
N PHE A 185 -0.89 -29.88 9.33
CA PHE A 185 0.01 -30.04 8.19
C PHE A 185 1.38 -30.58 8.65
N TRP A 186 2.47 -30.23 8.00
CA TRP A 186 3.81 -30.72 8.32
C TRP A 186 4.18 -30.52 9.80
N PHE A 187 4.88 -31.46 10.36
CA PHE A 187 5.37 -31.48 11.77
C PHE A 187 4.28 -31.31 12.83
N GLY A 188 3.03 -31.71 12.53
CA GLY A 188 1.92 -31.59 13.48
C GLY A 188 1.44 -30.16 13.73
N VAL A 189 1.77 -29.22 12.83
CA VAL A 189 1.49 -27.79 12.98
C VAL A 189 0.29 -27.40 12.09
N PRO A 190 -0.69 -26.61 12.59
CA PRO A 190 -1.82 -26.14 11.79
C PRO A 190 -1.37 -25.31 10.58
N THR A 191 -2.09 -25.45 9.46
CA THR A 191 -1.77 -24.85 8.17
C THR A 191 -1.68 -23.31 8.21
N TRP A 192 -2.55 -22.64 8.99
CA TRP A 192 -2.52 -21.19 9.11
C TRP A 192 -1.16 -20.62 9.60
N ARG A 193 -0.41 -21.40 10.41
CA ARG A 193 0.93 -21.02 10.85
C ARG A 193 1.91 -21.03 9.69
N TRP A 194 1.82 -22.03 8.82
CA TRP A 194 2.63 -22.12 7.61
C TRP A 194 2.33 -20.98 6.63
N MET A 195 1.07 -20.53 6.55
CA MET A 195 0.70 -19.39 5.73
C MET A 195 1.49 -18.14 6.13
N PHE A 196 1.62 -17.86 7.43
CA PHE A 196 2.47 -16.75 7.92
C PHE A 196 3.96 -17.02 7.70
N TRP A 197 4.44 -18.22 7.91
CA TRP A 197 5.86 -18.55 7.73
C TRP A 197 6.32 -18.45 6.28
N MET A 198 5.43 -18.55 5.31
CA MET A 198 5.77 -18.32 3.89
C MET A 198 6.31 -16.91 3.64
N GLU A 199 5.93 -15.93 4.46
CA GLU A 199 6.45 -14.56 4.39
C GLU A 199 7.94 -14.48 4.70
N ALA A 200 8.50 -15.42 5.46
CA ALA A 200 9.91 -15.44 5.81
C ALA A 200 10.83 -15.54 4.58
N GLY A 201 10.37 -16.20 3.49
CA GLY A 201 11.12 -16.28 2.23
C GLY A 201 11.40 -14.90 1.61
N PRO A 202 10.37 -14.14 1.23
CA PRO A 202 10.57 -12.78 0.71
C PRO A 202 11.19 -11.82 1.76
N ALA A 203 10.97 -12.00 3.07
CA ALA A 203 11.63 -11.22 4.11
C ALA A 203 13.15 -11.47 4.14
N ALA A 204 13.57 -12.72 3.99
CA ALA A 204 15.00 -13.07 3.85
C ALA A 204 15.59 -12.48 2.57
N ALA A 205 14.86 -12.52 1.45
CA ALA A 205 15.29 -11.89 0.20
C ALA A 205 15.44 -10.36 0.36
N PHE A 206 14.54 -9.70 1.09
CA PHE A 206 14.64 -8.28 1.40
C PHE A 206 15.86 -7.97 2.25
N LEU A 207 16.15 -8.80 3.26
CA LEU A 207 17.32 -8.66 4.12
C LEU A 207 18.61 -8.80 3.31
N LEU A 208 18.74 -9.87 2.52
CA LEU A 208 19.91 -10.13 1.67
C LEU A 208 20.09 -9.01 0.63
N GLY A 209 19.00 -8.59 -0.03
CA GLY A 209 19.03 -7.47 -0.97
C GLY A 209 19.49 -6.18 -0.30
N SER A 210 18.97 -5.86 0.88
CA SER A 210 19.32 -4.63 1.63
C SER A 210 20.78 -4.60 2.08
N ILE A 211 21.43 -5.76 2.23
CA ILE A 211 22.88 -5.85 2.51
C ILE A 211 23.68 -5.42 1.27
N THR A 212 23.20 -5.69 0.07
CA THR A 212 23.95 -5.49 -1.19
C THR A 212 23.80 -4.09 -1.78
N ILE A 213 22.71 -3.37 -1.47
CA ILE A 213 22.48 -2.03 -2.01
C ILE A 213 23.37 -0.99 -1.34
N PRO A 214 23.79 0.07 -2.06
CA PRO A 214 24.51 1.19 -1.47
C PRO A 214 23.60 2.06 -0.63
N GLU A 215 24.20 2.92 0.20
CA GLU A 215 23.47 4.00 0.85
C GLU A 215 23.00 5.03 -0.18
N SER A 216 21.89 5.73 0.12
CA SER A 216 21.39 6.81 -0.69
C SER A 216 22.46 7.88 -0.96
N PRO A 217 22.68 8.25 -2.24
CA PRO A 217 23.65 9.30 -2.55
C PRO A 217 23.23 10.67 -1.98
N ARG A 218 21.92 10.97 -1.92
CA ARG A 218 21.40 12.19 -1.30
C ARG A 218 21.74 12.23 0.21
N TYR A 219 21.50 11.12 0.90
CA TYR A 219 21.86 11.02 2.32
C TYR A 219 23.38 11.16 2.55
N LEU A 220 24.20 10.56 1.67
CA LEU A 220 25.67 10.68 1.78
C LEU A 220 26.14 12.13 1.61
N VAL A 221 25.55 12.92 0.71
CA VAL A 221 25.81 14.37 0.59
C VAL A 221 25.36 15.09 1.86
N PHE A 222 24.15 14.80 2.36
CA PHE A 222 23.60 15.43 3.57
C PHE A 222 24.51 15.25 4.79
N VAL A 223 25.18 14.12 4.95
CA VAL A 223 26.12 13.87 6.06
C VAL A 223 27.59 14.21 5.71
N GLY A 224 27.84 14.94 4.61
CA GLY A 224 29.16 15.40 4.20
C GLY A 224 30.10 14.32 3.63
N LYS A 225 29.59 13.12 3.29
CA LYS A 225 30.37 12.01 2.71
C LYS A 225 30.42 12.08 1.19
N HIS A 226 30.86 13.24 0.63
CA HIS A 226 30.83 13.55 -0.79
C HIS A 226 31.53 12.52 -1.68
N GLU A 227 32.70 12.01 -1.27
CA GLU A 227 33.44 10.98 -2.02
C GLU A 227 32.65 9.68 -2.18
N ARG A 228 31.92 9.27 -1.13
CA ARG A 228 31.05 8.08 -1.23
C ARG A 228 29.84 8.35 -2.10
N ALA A 229 29.28 9.55 -2.02
CA ALA A 229 28.18 9.97 -2.89
C ALA A 229 28.58 9.96 -4.38
N ARG A 230 29.78 10.50 -4.71
CA ARG A 230 30.33 10.46 -6.06
C ARG A 230 30.44 9.04 -6.60
N LYS A 231 30.94 8.09 -5.80
CA LYS A 231 31.06 6.69 -6.19
C LYS A 231 29.69 6.05 -6.49
N VAL A 232 28.65 6.40 -5.75
CA VAL A 232 27.31 5.93 -6.01
C VAL A 232 26.75 6.60 -7.26
N PHE A 233 26.84 7.93 -7.39
CA PHE A 233 26.37 8.66 -8.56
C PHE A 233 27.05 8.19 -9.84
N ALA A 234 28.36 7.91 -9.84
CA ALA A 234 29.08 7.39 -11.00
C ALA A 234 28.55 6.03 -11.50
N ARG A 235 27.88 5.24 -10.63
CA ARG A 235 27.25 3.97 -11.01
C ARG A 235 25.82 4.14 -11.55
N ILE A 236 25.13 5.23 -11.17
CA ILE A 236 23.72 5.46 -11.52
C ILE A 236 23.51 6.60 -12.52
N GLY A 237 24.51 7.49 -12.72
CA GLY A 237 24.43 8.66 -13.59
C GLY A 237 25.71 8.94 -14.37
N ASP A 238 25.68 9.93 -15.26
CA ASP A 238 26.81 10.24 -16.15
C ASP A 238 27.78 11.27 -15.56
N ASP A 239 27.28 12.26 -14.78
CA ASP A 239 28.09 13.33 -14.19
C ASP A 239 27.90 13.34 -12.67
N ALA A 240 28.77 12.59 -11.98
CA ALA A 240 28.69 12.46 -10.53
C ALA A 240 28.94 13.80 -9.80
N ASP A 241 29.85 14.64 -10.31
CA ASP A 241 30.16 15.95 -9.68
C ASP A 241 29.01 16.93 -9.84
N ARG A 242 28.37 16.95 -11.01
CA ARG A 242 27.18 17.76 -11.23
C ARG A 242 26.04 17.33 -10.33
N LEU A 243 25.81 16.02 -10.17
CA LEU A 243 24.73 15.48 -9.32
C LEU A 243 24.98 15.80 -7.84
N VAL A 244 26.24 15.71 -7.37
CA VAL A 244 26.60 16.11 -5.99
C VAL A 244 26.26 17.58 -5.77
N ARG A 245 26.75 18.49 -6.64
CA ARG A 245 26.46 19.95 -6.53
C ARG A 245 24.97 20.25 -6.60
N GLN A 246 24.22 19.54 -7.44
CA GLN A 246 22.77 19.72 -7.55
C GLN A 246 22.07 19.34 -6.24
N VAL A 247 22.50 18.25 -5.59
CA VAL A 247 21.95 17.81 -4.29
C VAL A 247 22.36 18.79 -3.18
N GLU A 248 23.60 19.26 -3.14
CA GLU A 248 24.07 20.27 -2.19
C GLU A 248 23.20 21.52 -2.25
N HIS A 249 23.01 22.06 -3.45
CA HIS A 249 22.18 23.25 -3.65
C HIS A 249 20.71 23.01 -3.23
N SER A 250 20.17 21.81 -3.50
CA SER A 250 18.82 21.49 -3.07
C SER A 250 18.67 21.37 -1.55
N LEU A 251 19.70 20.88 -0.87
CA LEU A 251 19.71 20.74 0.60
C LEU A 251 19.87 22.09 1.31
N GLU A 252 20.61 23.05 0.72
CA GLU A 252 20.74 24.42 1.25
C GLU A 252 19.40 25.17 1.20
N ALA A 253 18.59 24.91 0.15
CA ALA A 253 17.27 25.51 0.00
C ALA A 253 16.17 24.80 0.82
N GLU A 254 16.45 23.63 1.40
CA GLU A 254 15.45 22.80 2.06
C GLU A 254 15.25 23.17 3.53
N ARG A 255 14.14 23.83 3.83
CA ARG A 255 13.68 24.06 5.20
C ARG A 255 12.97 22.80 5.72
N ARG A 256 13.34 22.31 6.89
CA ARG A 256 12.63 21.16 7.53
C ARG A 256 11.20 21.60 7.91
N PRO A 257 10.16 20.96 7.35
CA PRO A 257 8.78 21.28 7.71
C PRO A 257 8.53 20.98 9.20
N ARG A 258 7.88 21.92 9.89
CA ARG A 258 7.46 21.76 11.28
C ARG A 258 5.94 21.62 11.35
N LEU A 259 5.43 20.96 12.37
CA LEU A 259 3.97 20.88 12.59
C LEU A 259 3.34 22.27 12.79
N SER A 260 4.10 23.23 13.31
CA SER A 260 3.68 24.62 13.43
C SER A 260 3.42 25.29 12.08
N ASP A 261 4.07 24.83 11.00
CA ASP A 261 3.93 25.42 9.67
C ASP A 261 2.55 25.11 9.05
N LEU A 262 1.80 24.17 9.62
CA LEU A 262 0.42 23.86 9.25
C LEU A 262 -0.59 24.93 9.69
N ILE A 263 -0.18 25.83 10.59
CA ILE A 263 -0.99 26.96 11.03
C ILE A 263 -0.68 28.13 10.11
N MET A 264 -1.70 28.71 9.51
CA MET A 264 -1.54 29.84 8.59
C MET A 264 -0.97 31.06 9.32
N PRO A 265 0.05 31.75 8.76
CA PRO A 265 0.63 32.93 9.36
C PRO A 265 -0.43 34.01 9.66
N GLY A 266 -0.36 34.57 10.87
CA GLY A 266 -1.31 35.63 11.32
C GLY A 266 -2.71 35.14 11.69
N THR A 267 -2.98 33.83 11.63
CA THR A 267 -4.25 33.25 12.08
C THR A 267 -3.97 32.00 12.88
N ASN A 268 -4.83 31.68 13.86
CA ASN A 268 -4.77 30.39 14.58
C ASN A 268 -5.49 29.27 13.81
N ARG A 269 -5.59 29.37 12.47
CA ARG A 269 -6.33 28.42 11.65
C ARG A 269 -5.38 27.46 10.93
N ILE A 270 -5.73 26.17 10.94
CA ILE A 270 -5.05 25.13 10.18
C ILE A 270 -5.32 25.35 8.69
N ALA A 271 -4.31 25.15 7.86
CA ALA A 271 -4.42 25.30 6.42
C ALA A 271 -5.57 24.40 5.86
N PRO A 272 -6.58 24.97 5.19
CA PRO A 272 -7.74 24.20 4.71
C PRO A 272 -7.40 23.03 3.79
N VAL A 273 -6.30 23.13 3.06
CA VAL A 273 -5.81 22.04 2.19
C VAL A 273 -5.47 20.78 2.98
N LEU A 274 -5.11 20.89 4.26
CA LEU A 274 -4.87 19.73 5.13
C LEU A 274 -6.16 18.93 5.38
N TRP A 275 -7.29 19.60 5.60
CA TRP A 275 -8.59 18.93 5.77
C TRP A 275 -9.01 18.16 4.52
N VAL A 276 -8.70 18.70 3.34
CA VAL A 276 -8.94 17.99 2.06
C VAL A 276 -8.05 16.75 1.98
N GLY A 277 -6.78 16.84 2.35
CA GLY A 277 -5.86 15.69 2.38
C GLY A 277 -6.30 14.62 3.38
N MET A 278 -6.69 15.01 4.58
CA MET A 278 -7.24 14.09 5.59
C MET A 278 -8.54 13.42 5.11
N GLY A 279 -9.44 14.20 4.48
CA GLY A 279 -10.69 13.69 3.90
C GLY A 279 -10.43 12.66 2.81
N LEU A 280 -9.51 12.94 1.87
CA LEU A 280 -9.10 11.98 0.84
C LEU A 280 -8.56 10.69 1.46
N ALA A 281 -7.69 10.80 2.45
CA ALA A 281 -7.08 9.67 3.15
C ALA A 281 -8.13 8.83 3.91
N ALA A 282 -9.12 9.48 4.54
CA ALA A 282 -10.20 8.82 5.25
C ALA A 282 -11.17 8.11 4.28
N PHE A 283 -11.64 8.79 3.23
CA PHE A 283 -12.56 8.19 2.25
C PHE A 283 -11.94 7.00 1.52
N GLN A 284 -10.64 7.03 1.22
CA GLN A 284 -9.95 5.89 0.60
C GLN A 284 -10.14 4.61 1.42
N GLN A 285 -10.23 4.71 2.74
CA GLN A 285 -10.41 3.56 3.63
C GLN A 285 -11.89 3.28 3.91
N PHE A 286 -12.71 4.32 4.09
CA PHE A 286 -14.13 4.17 4.42
C PHE A 286 -14.96 3.53 3.33
N VAL A 287 -14.48 3.51 2.08
CA VAL A 287 -15.11 2.72 1.01
C VAL A 287 -14.95 1.20 1.20
N GLY A 288 -14.16 0.75 2.18
CA GLY A 288 -14.10 -0.65 2.61
C GLY A 288 -13.21 -1.56 1.76
N ILE A 289 -12.26 -1.04 0.99
CA ILE A 289 -11.41 -1.85 0.10
C ILE A 289 -10.64 -2.95 0.86
N ASN A 290 -10.10 -2.62 2.03
CA ASN A 290 -9.33 -3.58 2.81
C ASN A 290 -10.18 -4.70 3.41
N ILE A 291 -11.51 -4.51 3.51
CA ILE A 291 -12.40 -5.57 3.97
C ILE A 291 -12.41 -6.75 3.00
N ILE A 292 -12.45 -6.50 1.71
CA ILE A 292 -12.35 -7.57 0.70
C ILE A 292 -11.00 -8.26 0.79
N PHE A 293 -9.92 -7.51 1.00
CA PHE A 293 -8.57 -8.07 1.05
C PHE A 293 -8.24 -8.79 2.36
N TYR A 294 -8.80 -8.37 3.50
CA TYR A 294 -8.51 -8.99 4.80
C TYR A 294 -9.52 -10.07 5.20
N PHE A 295 -10.76 -9.96 4.78
CA PHE A 295 -11.85 -10.82 5.20
C PHE A 295 -12.57 -11.54 4.05
N GLY A 296 -11.98 -11.56 2.86
CA GLY A 296 -12.61 -12.15 1.67
C GLY A 296 -13.05 -13.61 1.84
N GLU A 297 -12.27 -14.44 2.55
CA GLU A 297 -12.69 -15.81 2.88
C GLU A 297 -13.97 -15.81 3.73
N ILE A 298 -14.01 -15.03 4.79
CA ILE A 298 -15.19 -14.94 5.67
C ILE A 298 -16.40 -14.41 4.91
N LEU A 299 -16.20 -13.40 4.02
CA LEU A 299 -17.26 -12.83 3.22
C LEU A 299 -17.98 -13.88 2.36
N TRP A 300 -17.21 -14.67 1.63
CA TRP A 300 -17.77 -15.71 0.75
C TRP A 300 -18.33 -16.87 1.53
N LYS A 301 -17.72 -17.25 2.65
CA LYS A 301 -18.26 -18.30 3.55
C LYS A 301 -19.56 -17.86 4.22
N ALA A 302 -19.73 -16.57 4.51
CA ALA A 302 -20.96 -16.02 5.09
C ALA A 302 -22.18 -16.17 4.17
N VAL A 303 -21.97 -16.39 2.87
CA VAL A 303 -23.06 -16.61 1.88
C VAL A 303 -23.06 -18.02 1.30
N GLY A 304 -22.45 -18.97 2.00
CA GLY A 304 -22.53 -20.41 1.71
C GLY A 304 -21.40 -20.98 0.85
N ALA A 305 -20.36 -20.22 0.55
CA ALA A 305 -19.19 -20.77 -0.15
C ALA A 305 -18.37 -21.67 0.78
N THR A 306 -17.78 -22.73 0.21
CA THR A 306 -16.77 -23.54 0.94
C THR A 306 -15.48 -22.75 1.09
N GLU A 307 -14.66 -23.07 2.09
CA GLU A 307 -13.34 -22.45 2.31
C GLU A 307 -12.47 -22.48 1.03
N GLN A 308 -12.41 -23.63 0.36
CA GLN A 308 -11.63 -23.77 -0.87
C GLN A 308 -12.13 -22.87 -2.01
N TRP A 309 -13.44 -22.70 -2.13
CA TRP A 309 -14.02 -21.79 -3.11
C TRP A 309 -13.72 -20.32 -2.76
N ALA A 310 -13.89 -19.93 -1.52
CA ALA A 310 -13.58 -18.58 -1.03
C ALA A 310 -12.13 -18.22 -1.29
N LEU A 311 -11.18 -19.12 -1.01
CA LEU A 311 -9.76 -18.88 -1.29
C LEU A 311 -9.44 -18.78 -2.78
N ARG A 312 -10.12 -19.56 -3.65
CA ARG A 312 -9.97 -19.41 -5.11
C ARG A 312 -10.50 -18.09 -5.63
N ILE A 313 -11.62 -17.61 -5.09
CA ILE A 313 -12.16 -16.29 -5.42
C ILE A 313 -11.14 -15.21 -5.04
N ASN A 314 -10.52 -15.30 -3.87
CA ASN A 314 -9.49 -14.34 -3.47
C ASN A 314 -8.28 -14.31 -4.42
N VAL A 315 -7.87 -15.48 -4.96
CA VAL A 315 -6.82 -15.54 -6.00
C VAL A 315 -7.27 -14.81 -7.27
N LEU A 316 -8.51 -15.03 -7.73
CA LEU A 316 -9.08 -14.32 -8.88
C LEU A 316 -9.11 -12.81 -8.63
N THR A 317 -9.64 -12.41 -7.49
CA THR A 317 -9.69 -11.01 -7.04
C THR A 317 -8.31 -10.33 -7.00
N GLY A 318 -7.29 -11.05 -6.49
CA GLY A 318 -5.90 -10.58 -6.52
C GLY A 318 -5.36 -10.40 -7.95
N LEU A 319 -5.69 -11.33 -8.86
CA LEU A 319 -5.33 -11.22 -10.27
C LEU A 319 -6.02 -10.03 -10.95
N VAL A 320 -7.31 -9.83 -10.70
CA VAL A 320 -8.07 -8.67 -11.19
C VAL A 320 -7.43 -7.37 -10.71
N ASN A 321 -7.01 -7.31 -9.44
CA ASN A 321 -6.32 -6.15 -8.88
C ASN A 321 -4.99 -5.85 -9.59
N ILE A 322 -4.17 -6.87 -9.90
CA ILE A 322 -2.95 -6.70 -10.71
C ILE A 322 -3.29 -6.12 -12.09
N LEU A 323 -4.22 -6.76 -12.80
CA LEU A 323 -4.60 -6.36 -14.15
C LEU A 323 -5.19 -4.95 -14.21
N ALA A 324 -5.94 -4.54 -13.18
CA ALA A 324 -6.50 -3.20 -13.08
C ALA A 324 -5.46 -2.13 -12.72
N THR A 325 -4.42 -2.49 -11.95
CA THR A 325 -3.38 -1.55 -11.53
C THR A 325 -2.48 -1.14 -12.72
N ILE A 326 -2.22 -2.03 -13.68
CA ILE A 326 -1.36 -1.72 -14.83
C ILE A 326 -1.87 -0.52 -15.64
N PRO A 327 -3.12 -0.50 -16.15
CA PRO A 327 -3.64 0.67 -16.85
C PRO A 327 -3.80 1.90 -15.96
N ALA A 328 -4.05 1.72 -14.67
CA ALA A 328 -4.18 2.81 -13.71
C ALA A 328 -2.95 3.74 -13.73
N LEU A 329 -1.75 3.15 -13.69
CA LEU A 329 -0.49 3.89 -13.70
C LEU A 329 -0.28 4.74 -14.97
N MET A 330 -0.93 4.37 -16.08
CA MET A 330 -0.89 5.12 -17.35
C MET A 330 -1.99 6.18 -17.45
N LEU A 331 -3.15 5.92 -16.85
CA LEU A 331 -4.33 6.78 -16.94
C LEU A 331 -4.23 8.02 -16.05
N VAL A 332 -3.52 7.93 -14.92
CA VAL A 332 -3.36 9.06 -13.97
C VAL A 332 -2.84 10.32 -14.65
N ASP A 333 -1.83 10.17 -15.53
CA ASP A 333 -1.23 11.31 -16.24
C ASP A 333 -2.03 11.72 -17.48
N ARG A 334 -2.86 10.82 -18.04
CA ARG A 334 -3.65 11.11 -19.23
C ARG A 334 -4.99 11.77 -18.94
N ILE A 335 -5.72 11.26 -17.96
CA ILE A 335 -7.09 11.73 -17.63
C ILE A 335 -7.04 12.87 -16.61
N GLY A 336 -6.14 12.80 -15.64
CA GLY A 336 -6.06 13.74 -14.51
C GLY A 336 -6.57 13.10 -13.22
N ARG A 337 -6.27 13.76 -12.10
CA ARG A 337 -6.48 13.20 -10.76
C ARG A 337 -7.94 13.29 -10.33
N LYS A 338 -8.54 14.47 -10.45
CA LYS A 338 -9.95 14.70 -10.05
C LYS A 338 -10.96 13.89 -10.87
N PRO A 339 -10.90 13.84 -12.22
CA PRO A 339 -11.82 13.02 -13.01
C PRO A 339 -11.72 11.53 -12.68
N LEU A 340 -10.50 11.01 -12.45
CA LEU A 340 -10.33 9.61 -12.07
C LEU A 340 -10.93 9.30 -10.69
N LEU A 341 -10.77 10.18 -9.71
CA LEU A 341 -11.41 10.03 -8.39
C LEU A 341 -12.93 10.03 -8.50
N LEU A 342 -13.52 10.92 -9.31
CA LEU A 342 -14.97 10.98 -9.53
C LEU A 342 -15.49 9.71 -10.21
N LEU A 343 -14.85 9.26 -11.30
CA LEU A 343 -15.21 8.02 -12.00
C LEU A 343 -15.10 6.81 -11.06
N GLY A 344 -14.04 6.75 -10.25
CA GLY A 344 -13.89 5.71 -9.24
C GLY A 344 -14.97 5.75 -8.18
N SER A 345 -15.32 6.92 -7.65
CA SER A 345 -16.39 7.07 -6.67
C SER A 345 -17.75 6.63 -7.23
N ILE A 346 -18.06 6.97 -8.49
CA ILE A 346 -19.29 6.49 -9.17
C ILE A 346 -19.25 4.97 -9.29
N GLY A 347 -18.16 4.41 -9.83
CA GLY A 347 -18.01 2.97 -10.01
C GLY A 347 -18.12 2.20 -8.68
N MET A 348 -17.44 2.68 -7.63
CA MET A 348 -17.52 2.08 -6.29
C MET A 348 -18.93 2.18 -5.69
N THR A 349 -19.60 3.33 -5.83
CA THR A 349 -20.98 3.49 -5.34
C THR A 349 -21.93 2.49 -6.00
N VAL A 350 -21.87 2.39 -7.32
CA VAL A 350 -22.73 1.46 -8.08
C VAL A 350 -22.44 0.01 -7.70
N THR A 351 -21.18 -0.39 -7.67
CA THR A 351 -20.80 -1.77 -7.42
C THR A 351 -21.03 -2.21 -5.97
N LEU A 352 -20.72 -1.34 -4.98
CA LEU A 352 -21.02 -1.62 -3.57
C LEU A 352 -22.52 -1.68 -3.30
N THR A 353 -23.32 -0.82 -3.96
CA THR A 353 -24.78 -0.89 -3.88
C THR A 353 -25.29 -2.20 -4.49
N ALA A 354 -24.76 -2.61 -5.65
CA ALA A 354 -25.08 -3.89 -6.26
C ALA A 354 -24.75 -5.07 -5.33
N MET A 355 -23.58 -5.04 -4.67
CA MET A 355 -23.22 -6.06 -3.68
C MET A 355 -24.21 -6.08 -2.51
N ALA A 356 -24.58 -4.93 -1.95
CA ALA A 356 -25.54 -4.83 -0.84
C ALA A 356 -26.89 -5.43 -1.26
N VAL A 357 -27.37 -5.11 -2.47
CA VAL A 357 -28.62 -5.64 -3.02
C VAL A 357 -28.52 -7.16 -3.22
N VAL A 358 -27.43 -7.65 -3.82
CA VAL A 358 -27.22 -9.11 -4.01
C VAL A 358 -27.23 -9.85 -2.67
N PHE A 359 -26.54 -9.33 -1.65
CA PHE A 359 -26.52 -9.96 -0.34
C PHE A 359 -27.88 -9.88 0.38
N ALA A 360 -28.71 -8.88 0.07
CA ALA A 360 -30.09 -8.82 0.57
C ALA A 360 -31.00 -9.91 -0.02
N THR A 361 -30.63 -10.50 -1.15
CA THR A 361 -31.37 -11.60 -1.79
C THR A 361 -30.98 -12.98 -1.28
N ALA A 362 -30.03 -13.07 -0.35
CA ALA A 362 -29.60 -14.34 0.22
C ALA A 362 -30.77 -15.03 0.95
N GLY A 363 -31.11 -16.25 0.52
CA GLY A 363 -32.13 -17.08 1.16
C GLY A 363 -31.56 -17.78 2.42
N ALA A 364 -32.45 -18.31 3.26
CA ALA A 364 -32.05 -19.15 4.37
C ALA A 364 -31.71 -20.55 3.85
N GLY A 365 -30.47 -21.02 4.13
CA GLY A 365 -30.06 -22.37 3.86
C GLY A 365 -30.63 -23.37 4.87
N PRO A 366 -30.36 -24.69 4.71
CA PRO A 366 -30.82 -25.72 5.61
C PRO A 366 -30.43 -25.53 7.08
N ASP A 367 -29.28 -24.90 7.30
CA ASP A 367 -28.73 -24.59 8.62
C ASP A 367 -29.13 -23.18 9.14
N GLY A 368 -30.10 -22.52 8.49
CA GLY A 368 -30.50 -21.14 8.78
C GLY A 368 -29.46 -20.07 8.42
N LYS A 369 -28.35 -20.45 7.79
CA LYS A 369 -27.32 -19.51 7.31
C LYS A 369 -27.73 -18.91 5.96
N PRO A 370 -27.35 -17.66 5.67
CA PRO A 370 -27.56 -17.05 4.37
C PRO A 370 -26.87 -17.87 3.27
N VAL A 371 -27.58 -18.16 2.18
CA VAL A 371 -27.03 -18.84 1.00
C VAL A 371 -27.48 -18.07 -0.25
N LEU A 372 -26.53 -17.77 -1.11
CA LEU A 372 -26.79 -17.16 -2.41
C LEU A 372 -27.14 -18.23 -3.45
N THR A 373 -28.10 -17.93 -4.32
CA THR A 373 -28.29 -18.73 -5.53
C THR A 373 -27.04 -18.61 -6.43
N HIS A 374 -26.83 -19.55 -7.33
CA HIS A 374 -25.69 -19.52 -8.24
C HIS A 374 -25.61 -18.21 -9.03
N MET A 375 -26.72 -17.68 -9.54
CA MET A 375 -26.77 -16.41 -10.26
C MET A 375 -26.42 -15.21 -9.35
N ALA A 376 -26.95 -15.19 -8.12
CA ALA A 376 -26.63 -14.16 -7.15
C ALA A 376 -25.17 -14.20 -6.71
N ALA A 377 -24.58 -15.39 -6.56
CA ALA A 377 -23.17 -15.54 -6.25
C ALA A 377 -22.26 -15.01 -7.38
N VAL A 378 -22.59 -15.33 -8.64
CA VAL A 378 -21.89 -14.77 -9.81
C VAL A 378 -22.03 -13.26 -9.89
N ALA A 379 -23.25 -12.72 -9.68
CA ALA A 379 -23.49 -11.29 -9.69
C ALA A 379 -22.71 -10.58 -8.56
N GLY A 380 -22.69 -11.15 -7.35
CA GLY A 380 -21.93 -10.64 -6.21
C GLY A 380 -20.42 -10.62 -6.47
N LEU A 381 -19.88 -11.70 -7.04
CA LEU A 381 -18.47 -11.78 -7.41
C LEU A 381 -18.12 -10.75 -8.49
N THR A 382 -18.93 -10.65 -9.54
CA THR A 382 -18.73 -9.66 -10.60
C THR A 382 -18.77 -8.23 -10.05
N ALA A 383 -19.72 -7.93 -9.16
CA ALA A 383 -19.80 -6.61 -8.52
C ALA A 383 -18.57 -6.34 -7.63
N ALA A 384 -18.06 -7.35 -6.90
CA ALA A 384 -16.87 -7.24 -6.08
C ALA A 384 -15.62 -6.98 -6.93
N ASP A 385 -15.43 -7.72 -8.02
CA ASP A 385 -14.28 -7.53 -8.90
C ASP A 385 -14.35 -6.19 -9.65
N LEU A 386 -15.53 -5.75 -10.10
CA LEU A 386 -15.74 -4.42 -10.68
C LEU A 386 -15.49 -3.29 -9.66
N TYR A 387 -15.85 -3.50 -8.40
CA TYR A 387 -15.51 -2.57 -7.32
C TYR A 387 -13.97 -2.44 -7.16
N ILE A 388 -13.25 -3.56 -7.19
CA ILE A 388 -11.78 -3.56 -7.11
C ILE A 388 -11.18 -2.85 -8.32
N VAL A 389 -11.70 -3.08 -9.53
CA VAL A 389 -11.27 -2.36 -10.73
C VAL A 389 -11.49 -0.86 -10.58
N ALA A 390 -12.69 -0.45 -10.13
CA ALA A 390 -13.01 0.97 -9.92
C ALA A 390 -12.05 1.63 -8.92
N PHE A 391 -11.74 0.94 -7.81
CA PHE A 391 -10.78 1.41 -6.81
C PHE A 391 -9.34 1.43 -7.34
N ALA A 392 -8.87 0.34 -7.94
CA ALA A 392 -7.50 0.16 -8.38
C ALA A 392 -7.10 1.14 -9.49
N VAL A 393 -8.06 1.50 -10.38
CA VAL A 393 -7.82 2.48 -11.45
C VAL A 393 -7.86 3.93 -10.94
N SER A 394 -8.44 4.18 -9.78
CA SER A 394 -8.68 5.53 -9.27
C SER A 394 -8.10 5.77 -7.88
N TRP A 395 -8.88 5.53 -6.84
CA TRP A 395 -8.56 5.89 -5.46
C TRP A 395 -7.28 5.24 -4.93
N GLY A 396 -6.93 4.03 -5.39
CA GLY A 396 -5.72 3.34 -4.98
C GLY A 396 -4.46 4.18 -5.22
N PRO A 397 -4.07 4.41 -6.47
CA PRO A 397 -2.87 5.18 -6.79
C PRO A 397 -3.08 6.70 -6.73
N VAL A 398 -4.25 7.22 -7.16
CA VAL A 398 -4.46 8.65 -7.39
C VAL A 398 -4.42 9.47 -6.10
N MET A 399 -4.95 8.93 -5.01
CA MET A 399 -4.95 9.63 -3.72
C MET A 399 -3.53 9.98 -3.26
N TRP A 400 -2.60 9.03 -3.31
CA TRP A 400 -1.21 9.27 -2.91
C TRP A 400 -0.47 10.26 -3.82
N VAL A 401 -0.72 10.17 -5.13
CA VAL A 401 -0.17 11.14 -6.11
C VAL A 401 -0.70 12.53 -5.81
N LEU A 402 -2.00 12.65 -5.62
CA LEU A 402 -2.66 13.93 -5.35
C LEU A 402 -2.16 14.56 -4.03
N LEU A 403 -2.02 13.77 -2.96
CA LEU A 403 -1.45 14.27 -1.70
C LEU A 403 -0.02 14.81 -1.88
N GLY A 404 0.79 14.17 -2.73
CA GLY A 404 2.14 14.65 -3.05
C GLY A 404 2.16 15.96 -3.83
N GLU A 405 1.12 16.22 -4.64
CA GLU A 405 1.04 17.36 -5.54
C GLU A 405 0.27 18.57 -4.96
N MET A 406 -0.71 18.34 -4.07
CA MET A 406 -1.62 19.39 -3.61
C MET A 406 -1.07 20.25 -2.48
N PHE A 407 -0.07 19.76 -1.74
CA PHE A 407 0.47 20.51 -0.60
C PHE A 407 1.60 21.45 -1.03
N PRO A 408 1.58 22.74 -0.60
CA PRO A 408 2.70 23.66 -0.73
C PRO A 408 3.98 23.09 -0.12
N ASN A 409 5.14 23.47 -0.68
CA ASN A 409 6.45 22.96 -0.27
C ASN A 409 6.71 23.12 1.24
N GLU A 410 6.29 24.26 1.82
CA GLU A 410 6.52 24.64 3.20
C GLU A 410 5.87 23.67 4.20
N ILE A 411 4.68 23.16 3.87
CA ILE A 411 3.89 22.30 4.78
C ILE A 411 3.84 20.83 4.35
N ARG A 412 4.34 20.50 3.13
CA ARG A 412 4.14 19.20 2.48
C ARG A 412 4.51 18.02 3.36
N GLY A 413 5.69 18.05 3.98
CA GLY A 413 6.15 16.93 4.82
C GLY A 413 5.24 16.68 6.02
N ALA A 414 4.84 17.75 6.72
CA ALA A 414 3.94 17.66 7.87
C ALA A 414 2.51 17.26 7.45
N ALA A 415 2.01 17.81 6.33
CA ALA A 415 0.68 17.50 5.81
C ALA A 415 0.57 16.05 5.32
N LEU A 416 1.59 15.53 4.62
CA LEU A 416 1.67 14.11 4.23
C LEU A 416 1.71 13.18 5.44
N ALA A 417 2.44 13.54 6.49
CA ALA A 417 2.51 12.74 7.70
C ALA A 417 1.15 12.64 8.41
N ILE A 418 0.42 13.77 8.51
CA ILE A 418 -0.93 13.79 9.13
C ILE A 418 -1.93 13.06 8.24
N SER A 419 -1.95 13.31 6.94
CA SER A 419 -2.85 12.62 6.01
C SER A 419 -2.59 11.11 5.98
N GLY A 420 -1.32 10.70 5.98
CA GLY A 420 -0.94 9.29 6.10
C GLY A 420 -1.35 8.68 7.43
N GLY A 421 -1.19 9.41 8.55
CA GLY A 421 -1.69 8.99 9.86
C GLY A 421 -3.21 8.82 9.86
N THR A 422 -3.95 9.76 9.26
CA THR A 422 -5.40 9.65 9.08
C THR A 422 -5.79 8.40 8.28
N ASN A 423 -5.03 8.08 7.24
CA ASN A 423 -5.26 6.87 6.44
C ASN A 423 -5.14 5.59 7.29
N TRP A 424 -4.08 5.47 8.11
CA TRP A 424 -3.88 4.32 9.00
C TRP A 424 -4.97 4.21 10.06
N VAL A 425 -5.36 5.33 10.69
CA VAL A 425 -6.45 5.37 11.68
C VAL A 425 -7.79 4.97 11.05
N ALA A 426 -8.11 5.51 9.88
CA ALA A 426 -9.32 5.15 9.15
C ALA A 426 -9.34 3.67 8.77
N ASN A 427 -8.22 3.14 8.26
CA ASN A 427 -8.07 1.71 7.95
C ASN A 427 -8.27 0.84 9.21
N PHE A 428 -7.65 1.20 10.33
CA PHE A 428 -7.86 0.51 11.61
C PHE A 428 -9.33 0.50 12.02
N THR A 429 -9.98 1.66 11.96
CA THR A 429 -11.40 1.81 12.33
C THR A 429 -12.30 0.93 11.48
N VAL A 430 -12.13 0.94 10.16
CA VAL A 430 -12.90 0.11 9.22
C VAL A 430 -12.64 -1.38 9.48
N THR A 431 -11.39 -1.77 9.67
CA THR A 431 -11.00 -3.17 9.84
C THR A 431 -11.49 -3.74 11.17
N VAL A 432 -11.32 -3.02 12.28
CA VAL A 432 -11.74 -3.49 13.62
C VAL A 432 -13.25 -3.55 13.75
N SER A 433 -13.99 -2.65 13.09
CA SER A 433 -15.46 -2.60 13.15
C SER A 433 -16.15 -3.61 12.25
N PHE A 434 -15.47 -4.18 11.27
CA PHE A 434 -16.12 -5.01 10.24
C PHE A 434 -16.81 -6.27 10.79
N LEU A 435 -16.12 -7.09 11.61
CA LEU A 435 -16.73 -8.32 12.14
C LEU A 435 -17.89 -8.04 13.11
N PRO A 436 -17.82 -7.05 14.02
CA PRO A 436 -19.00 -6.56 14.76
C PRO A 436 -20.15 -6.10 13.85
N LEU A 437 -19.86 -5.32 12.80
CA LEU A 437 -20.88 -4.86 11.84
C LEU A 437 -21.51 -6.04 11.10
N LEU A 438 -20.68 -6.99 10.65
CA LEU A 438 -21.15 -8.21 9.99
C LEU A 438 -22.10 -9.01 10.89
N LYS A 439 -21.78 -9.12 12.18
CA LYS A 439 -22.61 -9.82 13.16
C LYS A 439 -23.94 -9.11 13.43
N SER A 440 -23.94 -7.77 13.45
CA SER A 440 -25.12 -6.96 13.84
C SER A 440 -26.04 -6.64 12.64
N PHE A 441 -25.49 -6.36 11.48
CA PHE A 441 -26.23 -5.86 10.31
C PHE A 441 -26.10 -6.78 9.06
N GLY A 442 -25.35 -7.88 9.17
CA GLY A 442 -25.08 -8.77 8.06
C GLY A 442 -24.22 -8.11 6.95
N LEU A 443 -24.00 -8.83 5.87
CA LEU A 443 -23.25 -8.32 4.70
C LEU A 443 -23.98 -7.16 4.03
N THR A 444 -25.30 -7.23 3.93
CA THR A 444 -26.13 -6.17 3.33
C THR A 444 -25.88 -4.82 4.00
N GLY A 445 -25.96 -4.79 5.34
CA GLY A 445 -25.77 -3.54 6.10
C GLY A 445 -24.32 -3.03 6.02
N ALA A 446 -23.32 -3.93 6.09
CA ALA A 446 -21.92 -3.55 5.98
C ALA A 446 -21.62 -2.93 4.61
N TYR A 447 -22.04 -3.56 3.52
CA TYR A 447 -21.80 -3.03 2.17
C TYR A 447 -22.63 -1.80 1.84
N ALA A 448 -23.85 -1.66 2.39
CA ALA A 448 -24.63 -0.43 2.30
C ALA A 448 -23.90 0.75 2.95
N LEU A 449 -23.25 0.55 4.11
CA LEU A 449 -22.47 1.58 4.77
C LEU A 449 -21.28 2.03 3.90
N TYR A 450 -20.55 1.09 3.30
CA TYR A 450 -19.43 1.42 2.40
C TYR A 450 -19.92 2.09 1.10
N ALA A 451 -21.08 1.70 0.56
CA ALA A 451 -21.71 2.36 -0.58
C ALA A 451 -22.08 3.82 -0.26
N ILE A 452 -22.60 4.09 0.94
CA ILE A 452 -22.89 5.44 1.42
C ILE A 452 -21.59 6.25 1.51
N ALA A 453 -20.52 5.70 2.07
CA ALA A 453 -19.23 6.38 2.14
C ALA A 453 -18.69 6.71 0.73
N ALA A 454 -18.80 5.77 -0.22
CA ALA A 454 -18.43 6.00 -1.62
C ALA A 454 -19.31 7.09 -2.27
N ALA A 455 -20.61 7.10 -2.00
CA ALA A 455 -21.52 8.15 -2.50
C ALA A 455 -21.19 9.53 -1.93
N ILE A 456 -20.86 9.63 -0.62
CA ILE A 456 -20.46 10.89 0.02
C ILE A 456 -19.10 11.37 -0.52
N SER A 457 -18.22 10.46 -0.94
CA SER A 457 -16.95 10.85 -1.55
C SER A 457 -17.13 11.64 -2.86
N LEU A 458 -18.24 11.46 -3.58
CA LEU A 458 -18.54 12.19 -4.83
C LEU A 458 -18.63 13.72 -4.62
N PRO A 459 -19.57 14.25 -3.82
CA PRO A 459 -19.64 15.69 -3.56
C PRO A 459 -18.37 16.20 -2.88
N PHE A 460 -17.72 15.41 -2.02
CA PHE A 460 -16.44 15.80 -1.43
C PHE A 460 -15.36 16.04 -2.49
N VAL A 461 -15.17 15.09 -3.42
CA VAL A 461 -14.18 15.24 -4.50
C VAL A 461 -14.59 16.39 -5.44
N TRP A 462 -15.87 16.49 -5.77
CA TRP A 462 -16.37 17.55 -6.66
C TRP A 462 -16.12 18.94 -6.10
N LEU A 463 -16.42 19.17 -4.82
CA LEU A 463 -16.37 20.49 -4.18
C LEU A 463 -14.98 20.85 -3.65
N ALA A 464 -14.31 19.91 -2.98
CA ALA A 464 -13.08 20.19 -2.23
C ALA A 464 -11.81 19.90 -3.01
N VAL A 465 -11.80 18.89 -3.90
CA VAL A 465 -10.59 18.48 -4.61
C VAL A 465 -10.37 19.31 -5.87
N ARG A 466 -9.15 19.81 -6.03
CA ARG A 466 -8.71 20.55 -7.22
C ARG A 466 -7.90 19.64 -8.14
N GLU A 467 -7.97 19.91 -9.45
CA GLU A 467 -7.14 19.22 -10.43
C GLU A 467 -5.71 19.75 -10.39
N THR A 468 -4.76 18.81 -10.29
CA THR A 468 -3.33 19.10 -10.21
C THR A 468 -2.58 18.83 -11.52
N LYS A 469 -3.21 18.11 -12.47
CA LYS A 469 -2.58 17.76 -13.74
C LYS A 469 -2.05 18.98 -14.48
N GLY A 470 -0.75 18.94 -14.82
CA GLY A 470 -0.09 19.98 -15.61
C GLY A 470 0.21 21.27 -14.86
N LYS A 471 -0.03 21.32 -13.54
CA LYS A 471 0.32 22.47 -12.70
C LYS A 471 1.63 22.23 -11.98
N THR A 472 2.44 23.29 -11.85
CA THR A 472 3.62 23.23 -10.98
C THR A 472 3.22 23.42 -9.53
N LEU A 473 4.11 23.02 -8.62
CA LEU A 473 3.86 23.12 -7.18
C LEU A 473 3.70 24.57 -6.72
N GLU A 474 4.41 25.49 -7.35
CA GLU A 474 4.32 26.94 -7.12
C GLU A 474 2.93 27.48 -7.53
N GLN A 475 2.41 27.01 -8.67
CA GLN A 475 1.07 27.39 -9.14
C GLN A 475 -0.07 26.89 -8.24
N MET A 476 0.21 25.85 -7.42
CA MET A 476 -0.77 25.37 -6.44
C MET A 476 -0.84 26.26 -5.20
N THR A 477 0.21 27.02 -4.89
CA THR A 477 0.28 27.95 -3.75
C THR A 477 -0.51 29.22 -4.00
N ASP A 478 -0.57 29.72 -5.27
CA ASP A 478 -1.17 31.01 -5.64
C ASP A 478 -2.70 30.99 -5.85
N ILE A 479 -3.36 29.84 -5.67
CA ILE A 479 -4.80 29.73 -5.91
C ILE A 479 -5.55 30.02 -4.60
N PRO A 480 -6.24 31.17 -4.45
CA PRO A 480 -7.03 31.45 -3.27
C PRO A 480 -8.09 30.37 -3.08
N ILE A 481 -8.20 29.88 -1.85
CA ILE A 481 -9.32 29.04 -1.42
C ILE A 481 -10.54 29.92 -1.60
N ARG A 482 -11.50 29.48 -2.44
CA ARG A 482 -12.79 30.16 -2.54
C ARG A 482 -13.33 30.35 -1.13
N ASP A 483 -13.39 31.59 -0.70
CA ASP A 483 -14.22 31.96 0.44
C ASP A 483 -15.63 31.53 0.08
N SER A 484 -16.12 30.51 0.79
CA SER A 484 -17.53 30.19 0.82
C SER A 484 -18.22 31.35 1.52
N GLY A 485 -18.67 32.32 0.72
CA GLY A 485 -19.61 33.32 1.16
C GLY A 485 -20.95 32.68 1.51
#